data_8fc7573995aac2d049d48efb2917db8f
#
_entry.id   8fc7573995aac2d049d48efb2917db8f
#
_cell.length_a   1.000
_cell.length_b   1.000
_cell.length_c   1.000
_cell.angle_alpha   90.00
_cell.angle_beta   90.00
_cell.angle_gamma   90.00
#
_symmetry.space_group_name_H-M   'P 1'
#
loop_
_entity.id
_entity.type
_entity.pdbx_description
1 polymer ?
#
loop_
_entity_poly.entity_id
_entity_poly.type
_entity_poly.pdbx_seq_one_letter_code
_entity_poly.pdbx_strand_id
1 'polypeptide(L)'
;MSSTRQRLDELLVARGLAESRAQAKALIMSGRVRRGTERLDKPGKEFPDDVELAVDQPPRFVSRGGEKLQGFLDRFAIDLRGAHLLDVGASTGGFTDCALQAGAASAVCLDVGRAQLHARLRADPRVTNLEQVNARHLKPGDLPREHF
;
A
#
# COMPACT_ATOMS: atom_id res chain seq x y z
N MET A 1 20.28 29.23 -23.87
CA MET A 1 20.77 27.83 -24.00
C MET A 1 19.58 26.95 -24.35
N SER A 2 19.69 26.09 -25.32
CA SER A 2 18.61 25.19 -25.70
C SER A 2 18.50 24.10 -24.67
N SER A 3 17.40 24.07 -23.89
CA SER A 3 17.16 22.95 -22.99
C SER A 3 16.85 21.71 -23.85
N THR A 4 17.54 20.63 -23.60
CA THR A 4 17.33 19.36 -24.29
C THR A 4 15.94 18.83 -23.91
N ARG A 5 15.15 18.43 -24.90
CA ARG A 5 13.84 17.83 -24.64
C ARG A 5 13.99 16.32 -24.53
N GLN A 6 13.39 15.78 -23.51
CA GLN A 6 13.38 14.34 -23.24
C GLN A 6 11.96 13.83 -22.98
N ARG A 7 11.74 12.57 -23.27
CA ARG A 7 10.48 11.89 -22.98
C ARG A 7 10.24 11.84 -21.48
N LEU A 8 8.98 11.97 -21.09
CA LEU A 8 8.59 11.96 -19.66
C LEU A 8 9.01 10.66 -18.94
N ASP A 9 8.83 9.50 -19.58
CA ASP A 9 9.24 8.21 -19.00
C ASP A 9 10.77 8.12 -18.79
N GLU A 10 11.55 8.71 -19.66
CA GLU A 10 13.01 8.77 -19.56
C GLU A 10 13.47 9.79 -18.50
N LEU A 11 12.82 10.95 -18.43
CA LEU A 11 13.11 11.96 -17.41
C LEU A 11 12.88 11.43 -15.98
N LEU A 12 11.80 10.68 -15.76
CA LEU A 12 11.54 10.08 -14.44
C LEU A 12 12.67 9.13 -14.02
N VAL A 13 13.16 8.31 -14.92
CA VAL A 13 14.28 7.39 -14.64
C VAL A 13 15.58 8.16 -14.43
N ALA A 14 15.90 9.11 -15.31
CA ALA A 14 17.12 9.90 -15.22
C ALA A 14 17.23 10.69 -13.90
N ARG A 15 16.10 11.12 -13.35
CA ARG A 15 16.04 11.85 -12.07
C ARG A 15 15.86 10.95 -10.84
N GLY A 16 15.87 9.62 -10.99
CA GLY A 16 15.65 8.69 -9.89
C GLY A 16 14.23 8.70 -9.30
N LEU A 17 13.26 9.26 -10.03
CA LEU A 17 11.84 9.27 -9.65
C LEU A 17 11.13 7.96 -10.00
N ALA A 18 11.77 7.12 -10.79
CA ALA A 18 11.35 5.75 -11.10
C ALA A 18 12.60 4.88 -11.30
N GLU A 19 12.52 3.62 -10.90
CA GLU A 19 13.63 2.66 -11.00
C GLU A 19 13.82 2.11 -12.42
N SER A 20 12.75 2.14 -13.22
CA SER A 20 12.74 1.64 -14.59
C SER A 20 11.74 2.38 -15.47
N ARG A 21 11.92 2.27 -16.79
CA ARG A 21 10.94 2.84 -17.76
C ARG A 21 9.55 2.19 -17.63
N ALA A 22 9.47 0.91 -17.27
CA ALA A 22 8.20 0.23 -17.03
C ALA A 22 7.47 0.85 -15.82
N GLN A 23 8.17 1.06 -14.71
CA GLN A 23 7.64 1.75 -13.54
C GLN A 23 7.26 3.20 -13.85
N ALA A 24 8.10 3.94 -14.57
CA ALA A 24 7.80 5.31 -14.99
C ALA A 24 6.48 5.37 -15.79
N LYS A 25 6.30 4.48 -16.77
CA LYS A 25 5.05 4.40 -17.55
C LYS A 25 3.84 4.10 -16.66
N ALA A 26 3.96 3.18 -15.70
CA ALA A 26 2.89 2.85 -14.76
C ALA A 26 2.51 4.06 -13.90
N LEU A 27 3.48 4.80 -13.38
CA LEU A 27 3.25 6.03 -12.60
C LEU A 27 2.55 7.11 -13.42
N ILE A 28 2.98 7.33 -14.67
CA ILE A 28 2.38 8.32 -15.57
C ILE A 28 0.93 7.91 -15.90
N MET A 29 0.72 6.68 -16.34
CA MET A 29 -0.60 6.20 -16.75
C MET A 29 -1.60 6.12 -15.58
N SER A 30 -1.12 5.95 -14.35
CA SER A 30 -1.96 6.02 -13.15
C SER A 30 -2.24 7.46 -12.66
N GLY A 31 -1.78 8.49 -13.40
CA GLY A 31 -2.01 9.90 -13.08
C GLY A 31 -1.26 10.41 -11.83
N ARG A 32 -0.18 9.75 -11.46
CA ARG A 32 0.64 10.09 -10.28
C ARG A 32 1.73 11.11 -10.58
N VAL A 33 1.99 11.40 -11.84
CA VAL A 33 3.01 12.38 -12.27
C VAL A 33 2.35 13.70 -12.56
N ARG A 34 2.90 14.78 -12.00
CA ARG A 34 2.38 16.14 -12.14
C ARG A 34 3.46 17.14 -12.52
N ARG A 35 3.02 18.18 -13.22
CA ARG A 35 3.72 19.45 -13.37
C ARG A 35 2.88 20.55 -12.76
N GLY A 36 3.24 21.01 -11.56
CA GLY A 36 2.36 21.85 -10.76
C GLY A 36 1.04 21.14 -10.46
N THR A 37 -0.09 21.69 -10.90
CA THR A 37 -1.44 21.12 -10.75
C THR A 37 -1.85 20.22 -11.93
N GLU A 38 -1.10 20.25 -13.04
CA GLU A 38 -1.39 19.46 -14.25
C GLU A 38 -0.95 18.01 -14.07
N ARG A 39 -1.88 17.07 -14.25
CA ARG A 39 -1.55 15.63 -14.32
C ARG A 39 -1.00 15.30 -15.71
N LEU A 40 0.06 14.53 -15.74
CA LEU A 40 0.70 14.08 -16.97
C LEU A 40 0.39 12.58 -17.17
N ASP A 41 -0.25 12.27 -18.30
CA ASP A 41 -0.77 10.92 -18.59
C ASP A 41 -0.11 10.26 -19.83
N LYS A 42 0.78 10.96 -20.52
CA LYS A 42 1.43 10.48 -21.75
C LYS A 42 2.92 10.25 -21.54
N PRO A 43 3.37 8.98 -21.39
CA PRO A 43 4.78 8.66 -21.15
C PRO A 43 5.75 9.16 -22.21
N GLY A 44 5.30 9.19 -23.47
CA GLY A 44 6.11 9.63 -24.60
C GLY A 44 6.11 11.14 -24.84
N LYS A 45 5.35 11.93 -24.07
CA LYS A 45 5.37 13.39 -24.22
C LYS A 45 6.72 13.94 -23.79
N GLU A 46 7.27 14.85 -24.59
CA GLU A 46 8.58 15.45 -24.35
C GLU A 46 8.45 16.73 -23.53
N PHE A 47 9.36 16.89 -22.59
CA PHE A 47 9.51 18.07 -21.75
C PHE A 47 10.96 18.55 -21.75
N PRO A 48 11.21 19.83 -21.46
CA PRO A 48 12.54 20.32 -21.18
C PRO A 48 13.19 19.55 -20.02
N ASP A 49 14.49 19.35 -20.07
CA ASP A 49 15.24 18.63 -19.05
C ASP A 49 15.23 19.30 -17.66
N ASP A 50 14.83 20.57 -17.59
CA ASP A 50 14.68 21.36 -16.36
C ASP A 50 13.23 21.44 -15.85
N VAL A 51 12.25 20.77 -16.51
CA VAL A 51 10.84 20.80 -16.09
C VAL A 51 10.66 20.32 -14.65
N GLU A 52 9.90 21.06 -13.87
CA GLU A 52 9.56 20.67 -12.51
C GLU A 52 8.52 19.54 -12.50
N LEU A 53 8.88 18.37 -11.97
CA LEU A 53 8.04 17.20 -11.91
C LEU A 53 7.85 16.77 -10.47
N ALA A 54 6.61 16.46 -10.11
CA ALA A 54 6.25 15.82 -8.85
C ALA A 54 5.65 14.44 -9.14
N VAL A 55 6.02 13.47 -8.32
CA VAL A 55 5.46 12.11 -8.36
C VAL A 55 4.73 11.83 -7.07
N ASP A 56 3.41 11.65 -7.17
CA ASP A 56 2.60 11.23 -6.03
C ASP A 56 2.96 9.77 -5.72
N GLN A 57 3.57 9.52 -4.56
CA GLN A 57 3.90 8.17 -4.14
C GLN A 57 2.61 7.35 -3.97
N PRO A 58 2.60 6.06 -4.35
CA PRO A 58 1.48 5.19 -4.04
C PRO A 58 1.26 5.16 -2.52
N PRO A 59 0.02 5.06 -2.06
CA PRO A 59 -0.26 4.90 -0.63
C PRO A 59 0.54 3.72 -0.10
N ARG A 60 1.24 3.92 1.03
CA ARG A 60 2.04 2.88 1.69
C ARG A 60 1.17 1.69 2.11
N PHE A 61 -0.03 1.97 2.58
CA PHE A 61 -0.97 0.97 3.06
C PHE A 61 -2.25 0.95 2.24
N VAL A 62 -2.98 -0.16 2.29
CA VAL A 62 -4.25 -0.34 1.55
C VAL A 62 -5.36 0.60 2.01
N SER A 63 -5.23 1.21 3.20
CA SER A 63 -6.13 2.24 3.71
C SER A 63 -5.43 3.16 4.70
N ARG A 64 -6.10 4.28 5.06
CA ARG A 64 -5.62 5.23 6.09
C ARG A 64 -5.49 4.59 7.48
N GLY A 65 -6.16 3.47 7.74
CA GLY A 65 -5.99 2.70 8.96
C GLY A 65 -4.55 2.25 9.19
N GLY A 66 -3.83 1.89 8.12
CA GLY A 66 -2.41 1.53 8.21
C GLY A 66 -1.52 2.66 8.72
N GLU A 67 -1.78 3.91 8.31
CA GLU A 67 -1.05 5.09 8.81
C GLU A 67 -1.32 5.31 10.31
N LYS A 68 -2.56 5.07 10.77
CA LYS A 68 -2.90 5.17 12.19
C LYS A 68 -2.15 4.15 13.03
N LEU A 69 -2.12 2.90 12.59
CA LEU A 69 -1.38 1.86 13.30
C LEU A 69 0.12 2.13 13.28
N GLN A 70 0.69 2.56 12.15
CA GLN A 70 2.09 2.93 12.07
C GLN A 70 2.45 4.02 13.08
N GLY A 71 1.65 5.08 13.16
CA GLY A 71 1.87 6.15 14.14
C GLY A 71 1.81 5.66 15.59
N PHE A 72 0.94 4.70 15.88
CA PHE A 72 0.87 4.06 17.21
C PHE A 72 2.12 3.22 17.51
N LEU A 73 2.54 2.38 16.54
CA LEU A 73 3.74 1.54 16.71
C LEU A 73 4.99 2.40 16.95
N ASP A 74 5.14 3.49 16.19
CA ASP A 74 6.26 4.42 16.34
C ASP A 74 6.26 5.12 17.70
N ARG A 75 5.08 5.57 18.13
CA ARG A 75 4.90 6.29 19.40
C ARG A 75 5.23 5.44 20.61
N PHE A 76 4.88 4.18 20.59
CA PHE A 76 5.02 3.27 21.74
C PHE A 76 6.15 2.26 21.56
N ALA A 77 6.94 2.38 20.49
CA ALA A 77 8.07 1.50 20.16
C ALA A 77 7.66 0.00 20.21
N ILE A 78 6.51 -0.34 19.66
CA ILE A 78 6.00 -1.71 19.64
C ILE A 78 6.62 -2.45 18.46
N ASP A 79 7.22 -3.59 18.75
CA ASP A 79 7.80 -4.49 17.75
C ASP A 79 6.82 -5.61 17.41
N LEU A 80 6.40 -5.68 16.15
CA LEU A 80 5.49 -6.71 15.65
C LEU A 80 6.21 -7.84 14.90
N ARG A 81 7.54 -7.87 14.86
CA ARG A 81 8.28 -8.92 14.15
C ARG A 81 7.96 -10.30 14.74
N GLY A 82 7.52 -11.21 13.88
CA GLY A 82 7.13 -12.55 14.27
C GLY A 82 5.79 -12.66 14.99
N ALA A 83 5.08 -11.56 15.19
CA ALA A 83 3.77 -11.54 15.85
C ALA A 83 2.70 -12.22 14.99
N HIS A 84 1.71 -12.78 15.65
CA HIS A 84 0.49 -13.29 15.03
C HIS A 84 -0.67 -12.38 15.42
N LEU A 85 -1.37 -11.85 14.43
CA LEU A 85 -2.43 -10.86 14.62
C LEU A 85 -3.82 -11.46 14.51
N LEU A 86 -4.72 -10.95 15.33
CA LEU A 86 -6.16 -11.03 15.12
C LEU A 86 -6.69 -9.62 14.84
N ASP A 87 -7.11 -9.36 13.61
CA ASP A 87 -7.67 -8.07 13.18
C ASP A 87 -9.19 -8.18 13.16
N VAL A 88 -9.84 -7.67 14.21
CA VAL A 88 -11.29 -7.71 14.37
C VAL A 88 -11.92 -6.48 13.75
N GLY A 89 -12.79 -6.69 12.76
CA GLY A 89 -13.32 -5.61 11.93
C GLY A 89 -12.28 -5.10 10.93
N ALA A 90 -11.60 -6.03 10.24
CA ALA A 90 -10.46 -5.74 9.39
C ALA A 90 -10.80 -4.77 8.24
N SER A 91 -12.04 -4.78 7.73
CA SER A 91 -12.49 -3.95 6.61
C SER A 91 -11.56 -4.13 5.39
N THR A 92 -10.99 -3.06 4.85
CA THR A 92 -10.01 -3.13 3.75
C THR A 92 -8.67 -3.73 4.15
N GLY A 93 -8.36 -3.81 5.44
CA GLY A 93 -7.16 -4.45 5.98
C GLY A 93 -5.99 -3.51 6.24
N GLY A 94 -6.24 -2.23 6.48
CA GLY A 94 -5.16 -1.25 6.72
C GLY A 94 -4.27 -1.61 7.91
N PHE A 95 -4.84 -2.07 9.01
CA PHE A 95 -4.07 -2.52 10.18
C PHE A 95 -3.25 -3.78 9.87
N THR A 96 -3.88 -4.77 9.26
CA THR A 96 -3.20 -6.00 8.82
C THR A 96 -2.04 -5.69 7.88
N ASP A 97 -2.24 -4.83 6.88
CA ASP A 97 -1.19 -4.43 5.94
C ASP A 97 0.00 -3.77 6.66
N CYS A 98 -0.27 -2.84 7.56
CA CYS A 98 0.76 -2.20 8.37
C CYS A 98 1.54 -3.22 9.21
N ALA A 99 0.84 -4.11 9.90
CA ALA A 99 1.45 -5.12 10.75
C ALA A 99 2.32 -6.10 9.96
N LEU A 100 1.87 -6.56 8.80
CA LEU A 100 2.65 -7.44 7.91
C LEU A 100 3.89 -6.73 7.36
N GLN A 101 3.79 -5.45 7.00
CA GLN A 101 4.95 -4.64 6.60
C GLN A 101 5.93 -4.42 7.77
N ALA A 102 5.43 -4.38 9.00
CA ALA A 102 6.25 -4.31 10.22
C ALA A 102 6.86 -5.67 10.64
N GLY A 103 6.64 -6.73 9.88
CA GLY A 103 7.26 -8.04 10.07
C GLY A 103 6.41 -9.06 10.83
N ALA A 104 5.10 -8.84 11.01
CA ALA A 104 4.21 -9.84 11.59
C ALA A 104 4.26 -11.15 10.77
N ALA A 105 4.21 -12.28 11.47
CA ALA A 105 4.31 -13.61 10.86
C ALA A 105 3.00 -14.03 10.19
N SER A 106 1.85 -13.67 10.75
CA SER A 106 0.54 -13.96 10.18
C SER A 106 -0.53 -13.02 10.71
N ALA A 107 -1.64 -12.96 9.99
CA ALA A 107 -2.83 -12.23 10.42
C ALA A 107 -4.10 -13.02 10.12
N VAL A 108 -5.02 -13.04 11.06
CA VAL A 108 -6.39 -13.52 10.87
C VAL A 108 -7.29 -12.28 10.84
N CYS A 109 -7.93 -12.05 9.70
CA CYS A 109 -8.83 -10.92 9.48
C CYS A 109 -10.28 -11.37 9.64
N LEU A 110 -10.99 -10.79 10.61
CA LEU A 110 -12.41 -11.01 10.82
C LEU A 110 -13.20 -9.79 10.36
N ASP A 111 -14.28 -10.01 9.63
CA ASP A 111 -15.24 -8.95 9.31
C ASP A 111 -16.66 -9.51 9.21
N VAL A 112 -17.64 -8.72 9.63
CA VAL A 112 -19.05 -9.05 9.44
C VAL A 112 -19.50 -8.84 8.00
N GLY A 113 -18.78 -8.03 7.24
CA GLY A 113 -19.00 -7.74 5.83
C GLY A 113 -18.49 -8.85 4.91
N ARG A 114 -18.65 -8.61 3.62
CA ARG A 114 -18.23 -9.52 2.55
C ARG A 114 -17.38 -8.76 1.54
N ALA A 115 -16.35 -9.42 1.01
CA ALA A 115 -15.49 -8.92 -0.07
C ALA A 115 -14.86 -7.53 0.20
N GLN A 116 -14.62 -7.17 1.48
CA GLN A 116 -14.06 -5.87 1.83
C GLN A 116 -12.54 -5.86 1.86
N LEU A 117 -11.92 -6.99 2.19
CA LEU A 117 -10.46 -7.06 2.30
C LEU A 117 -9.80 -6.81 0.94
N HIS A 118 -8.78 -5.96 0.92
CA HIS A 118 -8.05 -5.60 -0.30
C HIS A 118 -7.46 -6.84 -0.98
N ALA A 119 -7.51 -6.91 -2.31
CA ALA A 119 -7.08 -8.07 -3.10
C ALA A 119 -5.62 -8.50 -2.81
N ARG A 120 -4.72 -7.55 -2.59
CA ARG A 120 -3.32 -7.82 -2.20
C ARG A 120 -3.22 -8.63 -0.92
N LEU A 121 -4.04 -8.32 0.09
CA LEU A 121 -4.06 -9.03 1.36
C LEU A 121 -4.74 -10.39 1.24
N ARG A 122 -5.80 -10.49 0.45
CA ARG A 122 -6.43 -11.80 0.17
C ARG A 122 -5.49 -12.79 -0.51
N ALA A 123 -4.57 -12.29 -1.31
CA ALA A 123 -3.55 -13.11 -1.99
C ALA A 123 -2.31 -13.39 -1.13
N ASP A 124 -2.14 -12.73 0.01
CA ASP A 124 -0.97 -12.93 0.88
C ASP A 124 -1.11 -14.26 1.66
N PRO A 125 -0.15 -15.19 1.55
CA PRO A 125 -0.21 -16.48 2.23
C PRO A 125 -0.18 -16.37 3.76
N ARG A 126 0.23 -15.23 4.32
CA ARG A 126 0.22 -14.97 5.76
C ARG A 126 -1.15 -14.58 6.30
N VAL A 127 -2.11 -14.29 5.41
CA VAL A 127 -3.44 -13.77 5.76
C VAL A 127 -4.48 -14.87 5.68
N THR A 128 -5.26 -15.03 6.75
CA THR A 128 -6.49 -15.82 6.78
C THR A 128 -7.67 -14.85 6.82
N ASN A 129 -8.52 -14.86 5.79
CA ASN A 129 -9.67 -13.99 5.69
C ASN A 129 -10.95 -14.73 6.08
N LEU A 130 -11.58 -14.31 7.17
CA LEU A 130 -12.83 -14.86 7.68
C LEU A 130 -13.93 -13.81 7.55
N GLU A 131 -14.69 -13.88 6.47
CA GLU A 131 -15.80 -12.98 6.17
C GLU A 131 -17.11 -13.46 6.81
N GLN A 132 -18.04 -12.52 7.00
CA GLN A 132 -19.35 -12.77 7.58
C GLN A 132 -19.26 -13.44 8.97
N VAL A 133 -18.22 -13.10 9.72
CA VAL A 133 -17.97 -13.59 11.07
C VAL A 133 -18.11 -12.45 12.07
N ASN A 134 -18.99 -12.65 13.06
CA ASN A 134 -19.12 -11.73 14.19
C ASN A 134 -18.25 -12.23 15.35
N ALA A 135 -17.26 -11.43 15.72
CA ALA A 135 -16.33 -11.78 16.81
C ALA A 135 -17.03 -12.05 18.15
N ARG A 136 -18.23 -11.51 18.39
CA ARG A 136 -19.02 -11.76 19.61
C ARG A 136 -19.50 -13.21 19.72
N HIS A 137 -19.55 -13.94 18.60
CA HIS A 137 -20.06 -15.31 18.55
C HIS A 137 -18.95 -16.36 18.41
N LEU A 138 -17.67 -15.93 18.47
CA LEU A 138 -16.54 -16.84 18.37
C LEU A 138 -16.51 -17.82 19.55
N LYS A 139 -16.18 -19.06 19.23
CA LYS A 139 -15.99 -20.14 20.19
C LYS A 139 -14.56 -20.67 20.09
N PRO A 140 -14.05 -21.34 21.14
CA PRO A 140 -12.79 -22.06 21.04
C PRO A 140 -12.77 -23.01 19.83
N GLY A 141 -11.72 -22.93 19.02
CA GLY A 141 -11.56 -23.72 17.79
C GLY A 141 -12.09 -23.09 16.50
N ASP A 142 -12.80 -21.94 16.56
CA ASP A 142 -13.28 -21.23 15.36
C ASP A 142 -12.15 -20.51 14.63
N LEU A 143 -11.05 -20.22 15.31
CA LEU A 143 -9.88 -19.56 14.76
C LEU A 143 -8.74 -20.55 14.52
N PRO A 144 -7.86 -20.32 13.53
CA PRO A 144 -6.73 -21.21 13.23
C PRO A 144 -5.67 -21.26 14.33
N ARG A 145 -5.77 -20.38 15.33
CA ARG A 145 -4.85 -20.27 16.49
C ARG A 145 -5.63 -19.87 17.73
N GLU A 146 -5.10 -20.26 18.89
CA GLU A 146 -5.64 -19.90 20.19
C GLU A 146 -4.98 -18.64 20.79
N HIS A 147 -3.78 -18.29 20.32
CA HIS A 147 -2.98 -17.16 20.83
C HIS A 147 -2.52 -16.25 19.68
N PHE A 148 -2.58 -14.94 19.92
CA PHE A 148 -2.22 -13.88 18.99
C PHE A 148 -1.31 -12.84 19.65
#